data_16859d25bec51200021580a917463f6c
#
_entry.id   16859d25bec51200021580a917463f6c
#
_cell.length_a   1.000
_cell.length_b   1.000
_cell.length_c   1.000
_cell.angle_alpha   90.00
_cell.angle_beta   90.00
_cell.angle_gamma   90.00
#
_symmetry.space_group_name_H-M   'P 1'
#
loop_
_entity.id
_entity.type
_entity.pdbx_description
1 polymer ?
#
loop_
_entity_poly.entity_id
_entity_poly.type
_entity_poly.pdbx_seq_one_letter_code
_entity_poly.pdbx_strand_id
1 'polypeptide(L)'
;MADIWRDLTLQESDGSLFSDQSQFGDYRPNVIQNLLISICKATILKRGLFRGRMTSLILALGKGKLDIFFRGCAYRIFGENNLIEYGLLLNPKYNQSDLDFLLAGSDSSSNFLDIGSNIGLYSLPLAKSAPKGKTISIDANPKMKARLEFNASASGLKNVTMVSSAVSDKVGTARLKIRKDDVAIVAIEESAHGDIPIRTLSDIVKEQRLTSIYGLKIDIEGHEDRALVPFLMSASDELLPKRIVIEHPQADQDYPGCVKAFAALGYVLSGRSRNNSFYLRP
;
A
#
# COMPACT_ATOMS: atom_id res chain seq x y z
N MET A 1 -3.48 8.62 28.78
CA MET A 1 -3.60 7.84 27.53
C MET A 1 -2.27 7.13 27.35
N ALA A 2 -2.27 5.79 27.27
CA ALA A 2 -1.01 5.09 27.01
C ALA A 2 -0.53 5.51 25.61
N ASP A 3 0.79 5.76 25.49
CA ASP A 3 1.41 6.11 24.20
C ASP A 3 1.26 4.92 23.25
N ILE A 4 0.40 5.07 22.25
CA ILE A 4 0.10 4.04 21.23
C ILE A 4 1.15 3.99 20.11
N TRP A 5 2.10 4.94 20.10
CA TRP A 5 3.17 5.04 19.12
C TRP A 5 4.50 4.52 19.67
N ARG A 6 5.37 4.05 18.79
CA ARG A 6 6.78 3.78 19.06
C ARG A 6 7.63 4.33 17.93
N ASP A 7 8.84 4.78 18.26
CA ASP A 7 9.83 5.15 17.24
C ASP A 7 10.30 3.90 16.50
N LEU A 8 10.54 4.05 15.20
CA LEU A 8 11.24 3.04 14.42
C LEU A 8 12.69 2.99 14.90
N THR A 9 13.16 1.81 15.31
CA THR A 9 14.55 1.66 15.72
C THR A 9 15.49 1.65 14.52
N LEU A 10 16.76 2.06 14.69
CA LEU A 10 17.77 2.01 13.63
C LEU A 10 17.92 0.60 13.01
N GLN A 11 17.79 -0.46 13.81
CA GLN A 11 17.78 -1.85 13.33
C GLN A 11 16.58 -2.16 12.44
N GLU A 12 15.43 -1.53 12.69
CA GLU A 12 14.23 -1.70 11.87
C GLU A 12 14.27 -0.84 10.60
N SER A 13 15.05 0.27 10.61
CA SER A 13 15.18 1.19 9.49
C SER A 13 16.12 0.70 8.40
N ASP A 14 17.12 -0.12 8.71
CA ASP A 14 18.11 -0.59 7.72
C ASP A 14 17.63 -1.75 6.83
N GLY A 15 16.44 -2.30 7.12
CA GLY A 15 15.87 -3.41 6.35
C GLY A 15 16.58 -4.75 6.55
N SER A 16 17.70 -4.79 7.30
CA SER A 16 18.51 -6.00 7.50
C SER A 16 17.76 -7.10 8.28
N LEU A 17 16.76 -6.72 9.06
CA LEU A 17 15.86 -7.64 9.75
C LEU A 17 14.99 -8.48 8.80
N PHE A 18 14.98 -8.15 7.51
CA PHE A 18 14.23 -8.89 6.48
C PHE A 18 15.07 -9.89 5.70
N SER A 19 16.24 -10.29 6.25
CA SER A 19 17.13 -11.29 5.67
C SER A 19 16.60 -12.73 5.71
N ASP A 20 15.28 -12.90 5.56
CA ASP A 20 14.72 -14.23 5.34
C ASP A 20 15.10 -14.68 3.92
N GLN A 21 16.23 -15.38 3.82
CA GLN A 21 16.75 -15.91 2.56
C GLN A 21 15.94 -17.11 2.02
N SER A 22 14.86 -17.51 2.73
CA SER A 22 14.02 -18.63 2.29
C SER A 22 13.28 -18.28 0.99
N GLN A 23 13.22 -19.24 0.08
CA GLN A 23 12.53 -19.05 -1.19
C GLN A 23 11.01 -18.98 -0.98
N PHE A 24 10.31 -18.31 -1.90
CA PHE A 24 8.86 -18.35 -1.90
C PHE A 24 8.38 -19.79 -2.15
N GLY A 25 7.51 -20.27 -1.27
CA GLY A 25 7.05 -21.66 -1.26
C GLY A 25 7.56 -22.48 -0.07
N ASP A 26 8.60 -22.02 0.65
CA ASP A 26 9.12 -22.71 1.84
C ASP A 26 8.13 -22.67 3.02
N TYR A 27 7.22 -21.71 2.99
CA TYR A 27 6.16 -21.51 3.98
C TYR A 27 4.76 -21.77 3.39
N ARG A 28 4.64 -22.74 2.46
CA ARG A 28 3.31 -23.14 1.95
C ARG A 28 2.42 -23.62 3.07
N PRO A 29 1.14 -23.22 3.08
CA PRO A 29 0.19 -23.71 4.07
C PRO A 29 0.10 -25.23 4.07
N ASN A 30 0.19 -25.86 5.24
CA ASN A 30 -0.07 -27.27 5.41
C ASN A 30 -1.58 -27.57 5.31
N VAL A 31 -1.97 -28.86 5.38
CA VAL A 31 -3.37 -29.29 5.23
C VAL A 31 -4.29 -28.64 6.27
N ILE A 32 -3.85 -28.57 7.53
CA ILE A 32 -4.64 -28.01 8.63
C ILE A 32 -4.81 -26.49 8.43
N GLN A 33 -3.73 -25.79 8.07
CA GLN A 33 -3.77 -24.37 7.79
C GLN A 33 -4.71 -24.05 6.61
N ASN A 34 -4.63 -24.83 5.53
CA ASN A 34 -5.53 -24.67 4.37
C ASN A 34 -7.00 -24.87 4.74
N LEU A 35 -7.30 -25.87 5.58
CA LEU A 35 -8.65 -26.12 6.07
C LEU A 35 -9.17 -24.93 6.88
N LEU A 36 -8.37 -24.43 7.83
CA LEU A 36 -8.74 -23.26 8.65
C LEU A 36 -8.91 -22.00 7.80
N ILE A 37 -8.01 -21.72 6.87
CA ILE A 37 -8.13 -20.61 5.93
C ILE A 37 -9.44 -20.69 5.15
N SER A 38 -9.80 -21.88 4.67
CA SER A 38 -11.05 -22.12 3.92
C SER A 38 -12.28 -21.86 4.78
N ILE A 39 -12.29 -22.36 6.02
CA ILE A 39 -13.37 -22.11 7.00
C ILE A 39 -13.49 -20.60 7.28
N CYS A 40 -12.36 -19.93 7.54
CA CYS A 40 -12.36 -18.48 7.81
C CYS A 40 -12.93 -17.70 6.62
N LYS A 41 -12.51 -18.03 5.38
CA LYS A 41 -13.00 -17.38 4.16
C LYS A 41 -14.51 -17.52 3.96
N ALA A 42 -15.08 -18.65 4.38
CA ALA A 42 -16.51 -18.95 4.23
C ALA A 42 -17.38 -18.37 5.36
N THR A 43 -16.80 -18.00 6.51
CA THR A 43 -17.54 -17.64 7.72
C THR A 43 -17.31 -16.19 8.17
N ILE A 44 -17.90 -15.81 9.31
CA ILE A 44 -17.69 -14.50 9.96
C ILE A 44 -16.28 -14.35 10.55
N LEU A 45 -15.51 -15.43 10.67
CA LEU A 45 -14.16 -15.43 11.25
C LEU A 45 -13.16 -14.53 10.46
N LYS A 46 -13.47 -14.22 9.21
CA LYS A 46 -12.71 -13.24 8.39
C LYS A 46 -12.90 -11.78 8.79
N ARG A 47 -13.78 -11.47 9.76
CA ARG A 47 -14.19 -10.09 10.09
C ARG A 47 -13.80 -9.69 11.52
N GLY A 48 -13.66 -8.37 11.73
CA GLY A 48 -13.52 -7.76 13.05
C GLY A 48 -12.40 -8.35 13.89
N LEU A 49 -12.66 -8.55 15.18
CA LEU A 49 -11.70 -9.07 16.15
C LEU A 49 -11.26 -10.52 15.91
N PHE A 50 -12.05 -11.30 15.16
CA PHE A 50 -11.72 -12.70 14.89
C PHE A 50 -10.56 -12.84 13.92
N ARG A 51 -10.46 -11.97 12.90
CA ARG A 51 -9.46 -12.11 11.83
C ARG A 51 -8.02 -12.14 12.34
N GLY A 52 -7.66 -11.27 13.30
CA GLY A 52 -6.31 -11.25 13.89
C GLY A 52 -6.00 -12.53 14.66
N ARG A 53 -6.93 -12.97 15.54
CA ARG A 53 -6.77 -14.21 16.32
C ARG A 53 -6.67 -15.43 15.41
N MET A 54 -7.49 -15.50 14.37
CA MET A 54 -7.45 -16.61 13.40
C MET A 54 -6.15 -16.60 12.60
N THR A 55 -5.67 -15.45 12.17
CA THR A 55 -4.36 -15.35 11.49
C THR A 55 -3.24 -15.83 12.41
N SER A 56 -3.20 -15.37 13.67
CA SER A 56 -2.19 -15.82 14.64
C SER A 56 -2.24 -17.33 14.88
N LEU A 57 -3.44 -17.90 15.01
CA LEU A 57 -3.62 -19.35 15.15
C LEU A 57 -3.12 -20.10 13.90
N ILE A 58 -3.50 -19.64 12.71
CA ILE A 58 -3.08 -20.27 11.45
C ILE A 58 -1.56 -20.23 11.32
N LEU A 59 -0.90 -19.12 11.65
CA LEU A 59 0.56 -19.00 11.62
C LEU A 59 1.23 -19.91 12.64
N ALA A 60 0.68 -19.99 13.86
CA ALA A 60 1.22 -20.83 14.93
C ALA A 60 1.16 -22.35 14.62
N LEU A 61 0.25 -22.79 13.77
CA LEU A 61 0.15 -24.17 13.30
C LEU A 61 1.18 -24.55 12.22
N GLY A 62 2.08 -23.64 11.90
CA GLY A 62 3.17 -23.82 10.96
C GLY A 62 4.47 -23.22 11.46
N LYS A 63 5.22 -22.59 10.57
CA LYS A 63 6.53 -22.00 10.85
C LYS A 63 6.47 -20.51 11.21
N GLY A 64 5.32 -19.99 11.61
CA GLY A 64 5.13 -18.57 11.95
C GLY A 64 5.03 -17.63 10.74
N LYS A 65 5.16 -18.16 9.52
CA LYS A 65 5.04 -17.43 8.25
C LYS A 65 4.19 -18.23 7.28
N LEU A 66 3.60 -17.56 6.27
CA LEU A 66 2.86 -18.23 5.20
C LEU A 66 3.14 -17.59 3.85
N ASP A 67 3.38 -18.42 2.86
CA ASP A 67 3.44 -18.05 1.45
C ASP A 67 2.09 -18.32 0.80
N ILE A 68 1.42 -17.27 0.35
CA ILE A 68 0.09 -17.36 -0.24
C ILE A 68 0.04 -16.70 -1.61
N PHE A 69 -0.98 -17.05 -2.40
CA PHE A 69 -1.36 -16.30 -3.59
C PHE A 69 -2.66 -15.53 -3.32
N PHE A 70 -2.63 -14.25 -3.69
CA PHE A 70 -3.82 -13.42 -3.70
C PHE A 70 -3.89 -12.67 -5.04
N ARG A 71 -5.01 -12.80 -5.75
CA ARG A 71 -5.20 -12.24 -7.12
C ARG A 71 -4.06 -12.60 -8.09
N GLY A 72 -3.52 -13.80 -7.93
CA GLY A 72 -2.43 -14.31 -8.76
C GLY A 72 -1.07 -13.67 -8.51
N CYS A 73 -0.90 -12.90 -7.43
CA CYS A 73 0.36 -12.38 -6.94
C CYS A 73 0.78 -13.13 -5.67
N ALA A 74 2.08 -13.28 -5.48
CA ALA A 74 2.69 -13.98 -4.35
C ALA A 74 2.89 -13.02 -3.17
N TYR A 75 2.54 -13.47 -1.96
CA TYR A 75 2.73 -12.70 -0.74
C TYR A 75 3.24 -13.60 0.37
N ARG A 76 4.26 -13.13 1.10
CA ARG A 76 4.68 -13.74 2.37
C ARG A 76 4.03 -13.01 3.53
N ILE A 77 3.28 -13.73 4.35
CA ILE A 77 2.52 -13.25 5.50
C ILE A 77 3.31 -13.55 6.78
N PHE A 78 3.43 -12.55 7.65
CA PHE A 78 4.13 -12.63 8.95
C PHE A 78 3.20 -12.45 10.14
N GLY A 79 2.05 -11.80 9.95
CA GLY A 79 1.04 -11.62 10.97
C GLY A 79 1.37 -10.61 12.06
N GLU A 80 2.42 -9.84 11.92
CA GLU A 80 2.93 -8.87 12.91
C GLU A 80 1.98 -7.67 13.10
N ASN A 81 0.72 -7.92 13.50
CA ASN A 81 -0.34 -6.91 13.62
C ASN A 81 -0.58 -6.09 12.35
N ASN A 82 -0.29 -6.64 11.18
CA ASN A 82 -0.54 -5.97 9.90
C ASN A 82 -1.95 -6.33 9.40
N LEU A 83 -2.88 -5.39 9.44
CA LEU A 83 -4.28 -5.60 9.05
C LEU A 83 -4.44 -5.92 7.55
N ILE A 84 -3.52 -5.47 6.70
CA ILE A 84 -3.50 -5.81 5.27
C ILE A 84 -3.26 -7.30 5.11
N GLU A 85 -2.30 -7.88 5.83
CA GLU A 85 -2.02 -9.32 5.77
C GLU A 85 -3.22 -10.17 6.18
N TYR A 86 -3.94 -9.74 7.21
CA TYR A 86 -5.17 -10.42 7.64
C TYR A 86 -6.24 -10.39 6.53
N GLY A 87 -6.32 -9.26 5.82
CA GLY A 87 -7.21 -9.11 4.66
C GLY A 87 -6.82 -10.05 3.52
N LEU A 88 -5.55 -10.05 3.14
CA LEU A 88 -5.02 -10.90 2.06
C LEU A 88 -5.23 -12.40 2.36
N LEU A 89 -5.01 -12.82 3.60
CA LEU A 89 -5.12 -14.23 3.99
C LEU A 89 -6.58 -14.70 4.03
N LEU A 90 -7.48 -13.90 4.60
CA LEU A 90 -8.82 -14.37 4.99
C LEU A 90 -9.96 -13.79 4.17
N ASN A 91 -9.78 -12.71 3.42
CA ASN A 91 -10.83 -12.07 2.64
C ASN A 91 -10.55 -12.07 1.13
N PRO A 92 -11.14 -12.98 0.34
CA PRO A 92 -10.91 -13.05 -1.11
C PRO A 92 -11.29 -11.76 -1.87
N LYS A 93 -12.19 -10.93 -1.29
CA LYS A 93 -12.67 -9.66 -1.86
C LYS A 93 -12.07 -8.44 -1.18
N TYR A 94 -10.91 -8.60 -0.51
CA TYR A 94 -10.27 -7.49 0.19
C TYR A 94 -9.90 -6.37 -0.79
N ASN A 95 -10.42 -5.16 -0.56
CA ASN A 95 -10.26 -3.96 -1.40
C ASN A 95 -10.52 -4.21 -2.91
N GLN A 96 -11.50 -5.07 -3.23
CA GLN A 96 -11.80 -5.42 -4.62
C GLN A 96 -12.31 -4.23 -5.42
N SER A 97 -13.25 -3.46 -4.86
CA SER A 97 -13.84 -2.29 -5.52
C SER A 97 -12.80 -1.24 -5.91
N ASP A 98 -11.81 -1.07 -5.05
CA ASP A 98 -10.73 -0.10 -5.26
C ASP A 98 -9.84 -0.50 -6.44
N LEU A 99 -9.44 -1.77 -6.47
CA LEU A 99 -8.65 -2.31 -7.59
C LEU A 99 -9.44 -2.37 -8.89
N ASP A 100 -10.72 -2.77 -8.83
CA ASP A 100 -11.60 -2.80 -10.00
C ASP A 100 -11.77 -1.38 -10.56
N PHE A 101 -11.87 -0.36 -9.70
CA PHE A 101 -11.93 1.03 -10.13
C PHE A 101 -10.61 1.48 -10.78
N LEU A 102 -9.46 1.21 -10.17
CA LEU A 102 -8.15 1.60 -10.71
C LEU A 102 -7.84 0.93 -12.06
N LEU A 103 -8.30 -0.30 -12.25
CA LEU A 103 -8.05 -1.10 -13.45
C LEU A 103 -9.04 -0.85 -14.57
N ALA A 104 -10.22 -0.27 -14.30
CA ALA A 104 -11.25 -0.10 -15.30
C ALA A 104 -10.79 0.79 -16.45
N GLY A 105 -10.69 0.23 -17.66
CA GLY A 105 -10.22 0.89 -18.89
C GLY A 105 -8.70 1.08 -18.99
N SER A 106 -7.92 0.51 -18.06
CA SER A 106 -6.46 0.43 -18.22
C SER A 106 -6.06 -0.58 -19.29
N ASP A 107 -4.85 -0.44 -19.80
CA ASP A 107 -4.24 -1.35 -20.75
C ASP A 107 -2.88 -1.88 -20.26
N SER A 108 -2.24 -2.69 -21.10
CA SER A 108 -0.96 -3.31 -20.75
C SER A 108 0.20 -2.32 -20.59
N SER A 109 0.03 -1.05 -20.99
CA SER A 109 1.05 0.01 -20.97
C SER A 109 0.75 1.09 -19.91
N SER A 110 -0.34 0.95 -19.19
CA SER A 110 -0.77 1.91 -18.17
C SER A 110 0.22 2.01 -17.03
N ASN A 111 0.53 3.25 -16.59
CA ASN A 111 1.40 3.52 -15.45
C ASN A 111 0.57 3.79 -14.21
N PHE A 112 1.04 3.32 -13.07
CA PHE A 112 0.37 3.47 -11.78
C PHE A 112 1.30 4.03 -10.70
N LEU A 113 0.71 4.81 -9.78
CA LEU A 113 1.34 5.22 -8.53
C LEU A 113 0.58 4.59 -7.36
N ASP A 114 1.32 4.00 -6.41
CA ASP A 114 0.79 3.44 -5.18
C ASP A 114 1.56 4.06 -4.00
N ILE A 115 0.95 5.04 -3.33
CA ILE A 115 1.56 5.85 -2.28
C ILE A 115 1.02 5.37 -0.93
N GLY A 116 1.91 4.91 -0.04
CA GLY A 116 1.59 4.09 1.12
C GLY A 116 1.41 2.62 0.70
N SER A 117 2.34 2.12 -0.13
CA SER A 117 2.20 0.83 -0.82
C SER A 117 2.25 -0.39 0.09
N ASN A 118 2.77 -0.24 1.31
CA ASN A 118 2.94 -1.32 2.29
C ASN A 118 3.58 -2.56 1.62
N ILE A 119 3.01 -3.74 1.76
CA ILE A 119 3.52 -5.01 1.18
C ILE A 119 3.06 -5.24 -0.28
N GLY A 120 2.41 -4.27 -0.92
CA GLY A 120 2.04 -4.30 -2.33
C GLY A 120 0.62 -4.78 -2.64
N LEU A 121 -0.34 -4.56 -1.73
CA LEU A 121 -1.75 -4.93 -1.94
C LEU A 121 -2.30 -4.39 -3.27
N TYR A 122 -1.99 -3.13 -3.61
CA TYR A 122 -2.37 -2.52 -4.88
C TYR A 122 -1.27 -2.65 -5.93
N SER A 123 -0.03 -2.38 -5.55
CA SER A 123 1.13 -2.39 -6.47
C SER A 123 1.23 -3.64 -7.32
N LEU A 124 1.12 -4.84 -6.71
CA LEU A 124 1.36 -6.08 -7.44
C LEU A 124 0.24 -6.41 -8.45
N PRO A 125 -1.05 -6.35 -8.11
CA PRO A 125 -2.12 -6.54 -9.10
C PRO A 125 -2.10 -5.49 -10.21
N LEU A 126 -1.80 -4.22 -9.91
CA LEU A 126 -1.67 -3.15 -10.91
C LEU A 126 -0.52 -3.45 -11.88
N ALA A 127 0.67 -3.78 -11.37
CA ALA A 127 1.82 -4.14 -12.20
C ALA A 127 1.56 -5.38 -13.06
N LYS A 128 0.85 -6.36 -12.51
CA LYS A 128 0.49 -7.59 -13.24
C LYS A 128 -0.46 -7.31 -14.39
N SER A 129 -1.40 -6.38 -14.23
CA SER A 129 -2.37 -6.01 -15.26
C SER A 129 -1.75 -5.18 -16.38
N ALA A 130 -0.68 -4.44 -16.11
CA ALA A 130 -0.01 -3.56 -17.07
C ALA A 130 1.48 -3.93 -17.23
N PRO A 131 1.82 -5.10 -17.81
CA PRO A 131 3.18 -5.62 -17.84
C PRO A 131 4.17 -4.80 -18.69
N LYS A 132 3.69 -3.89 -19.54
CA LYS A 132 4.50 -2.96 -20.35
C LYS A 132 4.58 -1.56 -19.71
N GLY A 133 3.70 -1.26 -18.76
CA GLY A 133 3.71 -0.03 -17.97
C GLY A 133 4.62 -0.14 -16.75
N LYS A 134 4.69 0.93 -15.98
CA LYS A 134 5.42 1.01 -14.71
C LYS A 134 4.44 1.14 -13.54
N THR A 135 4.72 0.47 -12.44
CA THR A 135 4.07 0.71 -11.15
C THR A 135 5.12 1.25 -10.19
N ILE A 136 4.94 2.49 -9.75
CA ILE A 136 5.82 3.13 -8.77
C ILE A 136 5.14 3.01 -7.42
N SER A 137 5.80 2.27 -6.53
CA SER A 137 5.35 1.98 -5.17
C SER A 137 6.17 2.79 -4.19
N ILE A 138 5.51 3.61 -3.38
CA ILE A 138 6.19 4.53 -2.47
C ILE A 138 5.75 4.18 -1.04
N ASP A 139 6.72 3.95 -0.16
CA ASP A 139 6.45 3.73 1.26
C ASP A 139 7.59 4.31 2.10
N ALA A 140 7.22 4.95 3.20
CA ALA A 140 8.18 5.54 4.12
C ALA A 140 8.88 4.48 4.99
N ASN A 141 8.26 3.31 5.18
CA ASN A 141 8.80 2.25 6.02
C ASN A 141 9.74 1.33 5.21
N PRO A 142 11.07 1.33 5.49
CA PRO A 142 12.02 0.49 4.76
C PRO A 142 11.72 -1.00 4.86
N LYS A 143 11.12 -1.45 5.96
CA LYS A 143 10.70 -2.85 6.13
C LYS A 143 9.61 -3.23 5.13
N MET A 144 8.67 -2.32 4.85
CA MET A 144 7.62 -2.56 3.86
C MET A 144 8.20 -2.60 2.45
N LYS A 145 9.17 -1.74 2.14
CA LYS A 145 9.91 -1.79 0.87
C LYS A 145 10.52 -3.17 0.65
N ALA A 146 11.31 -3.68 1.59
CA ALA A 146 11.97 -4.99 1.45
C ALA A 146 10.95 -6.14 1.27
N ARG A 147 9.85 -6.09 1.98
CA ARG A 147 8.76 -7.07 1.85
C ARG A 147 8.07 -7.01 0.50
N LEU A 148 7.82 -5.80 -0.01
CA LEU A 148 7.21 -5.60 -1.32
C LEU A 148 8.16 -6.08 -2.43
N GLU A 149 9.46 -5.80 -2.32
CA GLU A 149 10.49 -6.31 -3.25
C GLU A 149 10.49 -7.84 -3.32
N PHE A 150 10.47 -8.50 -2.17
CA PHE A 150 10.34 -9.96 -2.10
C PHE A 150 9.06 -10.44 -2.80
N ASN A 151 7.91 -9.86 -2.48
CA ASN A 151 6.62 -10.24 -3.04
C ASN A 151 6.55 -10.01 -4.56
N ALA A 152 7.11 -8.89 -5.05
CA ALA A 152 7.20 -8.58 -6.48
C ALA A 152 8.07 -9.60 -7.23
N SER A 153 9.26 -9.91 -6.66
CA SER A 153 10.17 -10.93 -7.20
C SER A 153 9.50 -12.31 -7.23
N ALA A 154 8.86 -12.72 -6.14
CA ALA A 154 8.14 -13.99 -6.04
C ALA A 154 6.94 -14.06 -7.01
N SER A 155 6.37 -12.91 -7.38
CA SER A 155 5.30 -12.78 -8.38
C SER A 155 5.82 -12.75 -9.82
N GLY A 156 7.14 -12.72 -10.04
CA GLY A 156 7.76 -12.60 -11.35
C GLY A 156 7.58 -11.21 -12.01
N LEU A 157 7.27 -10.18 -11.21
CA LEU A 157 7.03 -8.82 -11.69
C LEU A 157 8.34 -8.04 -11.77
N LYS A 158 8.63 -7.46 -12.94
CA LYS A 158 9.85 -6.68 -13.23
C LYS A 158 9.57 -5.18 -13.42
N ASN A 159 8.31 -4.80 -13.43
CA ASN A 159 7.83 -3.46 -13.73
C ASN A 159 7.32 -2.71 -12.48
N VAL A 160 7.72 -3.17 -11.29
CA VAL A 160 7.48 -2.50 -10.01
C VAL A 160 8.76 -1.81 -9.57
N THR A 161 8.73 -0.52 -9.34
CA THR A 161 9.84 0.26 -8.77
C THR A 161 9.45 0.75 -7.39
N MET A 162 10.30 0.50 -6.40
CA MET A 162 10.05 0.86 -5.02
C MET A 162 10.88 2.06 -4.60
N VAL A 163 10.19 3.07 -4.08
CA VAL A 163 10.79 4.29 -3.56
C VAL A 163 10.59 4.33 -2.04
N SER A 164 11.70 4.27 -1.29
CA SER A 164 11.66 4.38 0.17
C SER A 164 11.72 5.86 0.56
N SER A 165 10.57 6.48 0.73
CA SER A 165 10.46 7.87 1.20
C SER A 165 9.07 8.16 1.74
N ALA A 166 8.99 9.14 2.63
CA ALA A 166 7.75 9.85 2.89
C ALA A 166 7.45 10.80 1.73
N VAL A 167 6.17 11.12 1.50
CA VAL A 167 5.75 12.09 0.48
C VAL A 167 5.11 13.30 1.15
N SER A 168 5.54 14.50 0.76
CA SER A 168 5.02 15.77 1.30
C SER A 168 5.14 16.90 0.27
N ASP A 169 4.81 18.12 0.70
CA ASP A 169 4.91 19.35 -0.08
C ASP A 169 6.34 19.88 -0.24
N LYS A 170 7.30 19.33 0.50
CA LYS A 170 8.72 19.78 0.50
C LYS A 170 9.67 18.60 0.69
N VAL A 171 10.93 18.84 0.36
CA VAL A 171 12.03 17.89 0.59
C VAL A 171 12.56 18.07 2.01
N GLY A 172 12.98 16.99 2.65
CA GLY A 172 13.53 17.00 4.01
C GLY A 172 13.82 15.59 4.52
N THR A 173 13.84 15.46 5.83
CA THR A 173 13.98 14.19 6.54
C THR A 173 12.94 14.06 7.65
N ALA A 174 12.61 12.83 8.03
CA ALA A 174 11.63 12.52 9.04
C ALA A 174 12.05 11.33 9.90
N ARG A 175 11.46 11.25 11.09
CA ARG A 175 11.39 10.02 11.90
C ARG A 175 10.04 9.37 11.70
N LEU A 176 10.03 8.05 11.70
CA LEU A 176 8.79 7.28 11.66
C LEU A 176 8.39 6.85 13.05
N LYS A 177 7.12 7.03 13.35
CA LYS A 177 6.45 6.45 14.51
C LYS A 177 5.48 5.38 14.01
N ILE A 178 5.65 4.16 14.48
CA ILE A 178 4.80 3.03 14.11
C ILE A 178 3.76 2.82 15.21
N ARG A 179 2.52 2.59 14.83
CA ARG A 179 1.46 2.28 15.78
C ARG A 179 1.64 0.86 16.34
N LYS A 180 1.56 0.71 17.68
CA LYS A 180 1.85 -0.56 18.37
C LYS A 180 0.83 -1.65 18.06
N ASP A 181 -0.40 -1.29 17.77
CA ASP A 181 -1.50 -2.22 17.49
C ASP A 181 -1.69 -2.51 15.99
N ASP A 182 -1.08 -1.71 15.11
CA ASP A 182 -1.07 -1.94 13.66
C ASP A 182 0.20 -1.36 13.02
N VAL A 183 1.11 -2.22 12.64
CA VAL A 183 2.40 -1.81 12.02
C VAL A 183 2.25 -1.27 10.59
N ALA A 184 1.05 -1.37 10.02
CA ALA A 184 0.74 -0.74 8.74
C ALA A 184 0.51 0.78 8.89
N ILE A 185 0.16 1.23 10.09
CA ILE A 185 -0.11 2.64 10.38
C ILE A 185 1.17 3.31 10.86
N VAL A 186 1.60 4.32 10.10
CA VAL A 186 2.85 5.04 10.30
C VAL A 186 2.58 6.53 10.35
N ALA A 187 3.00 7.21 11.41
CA ALA A 187 3.02 8.67 11.49
C ALA A 187 4.42 9.19 11.17
N ILE A 188 4.45 10.32 10.45
CA ILE A 188 5.68 11.00 10.04
C ILE A 188 5.89 12.22 10.94
N GLU A 189 7.05 12.29 11.57
CA GLU A 189 7.48 13.47 12.32
C GLU A 189 8.69 14.10 11.61
N GLU A 190 8.50 15.29 11.02
CA GLU A 190 9.60 16.02 10.37
C GLU A 190 10.72 16.28 11.38
N SER A 191 11.95 15.93 11.03
CA SER A 191 13.10 16.04 11.90
C SER A 191 14.37 16.18 11.09
N ALA A 192 15.20 17.19 11.42
CA ALA A 192 16.52 17.36 10.81
C ALA A 192 17.47 16.17 11.06
N HIS A 193 17.17 15.33 12.04
CA HIS A 193 17.92 14.13 12.39
C HIS A 193 17.13 12.84 12.08
N GLY A 194 16.18 12.93 11.15
CA GLY A 194 15.41 11.78 10.71
C GLY A 194 16.15 10.96 9.65
N ASP A 195 15.95 9.64 9.68
CA ASP A 195 16.61 8.71 8.74
C ASP A 195 15.79 8.48 7.48
N ILE A 196 14.53 8.94 7.45
CA ILE A 196 13.64 8.74 6.32
C ILE A 196 13.60 9.99 5.46
N PRO A 197 13.94 9.89 4.16
CA PRO A 197 13.82 11.03 3.27
C PRO A 197 12.36 11.43 3.07
N ILE A 198 12.10 12.74 3.05
CA ILE A 198 10.84 13.32 2.59
C ILE A 198 11.07 13.83 1.17
N ARG A 199 10.19 13.50 0.25
CA ARG A 199 10.27 13.90 -1.15
C ARG A 199 8.94 14.46 -1.62
N THR A 200 8.98 15.29 -2.66
CA THR A 200 7.77 15.68 -3.37
C THR A 200 7.37 14.61 -4.39
N LEU A 201 6.08 14.49 -4.64
CA LEU A 201 5.60 13.56 -5.65
C LEU A 201 6.10 13.96 -7.05
N SER A 202 6.22 15.26 -7.32
CA SER A 202 6.77 15.80 -8.58
C SER A 202 8.21 15.34 -8.84
N ASP A 203 9.07 15.34 -7.80
CA ASP A 203 10.45 14.86 -7.92
C ASP A 203 10.51 13.37 -8.20
N ILE A 204 9.67 12.59 -7.52
CA ILE A 204 9.61 11.14 -7.72
C ILE A 204 9.15 10.82 -9.14
N VAL A 205 8.07 11.44 -9.62
CA VAL A 205 7.54 11.24 -10.98
C VAL A 205 8.58 11.60 -12.04
N LYS A 206 9.28 12.71 -11.86
CA LYS A 206 10.36 13.16 -12.75
C LYS A 206 11.54 12.18 -12.78
N GLU A 207 12.02 11.74 -11.61
CA GLU A 207 13.13 10.78 -11.51
C GLU A 207 12.77 9.44 -12.15
N GLN A 208 11.53 8.96 -11.96
CA GLN A 208 11.04 7.72 -12.54
C GLN A 208 10.70 7.85 -14.03
N ARG A 209 10.83 9.07 -14.59
CA ARG A 209 10.58 9.38 -15.99
C ARG A 209 9.20 8.91 -16.45
N LEU A 210 8.19 9.15 -15.62
CA LEU A 210 6.82 8.90 -16.03
C LEU A 210 6.36 10.00 -16.97
N THR A 211 5.76 9.59 -18.09
CA THR A 211 5.17 10.50 -19.09
C THR A 211 3.66 10.56 -19.01
N SER A 212 3.06 9.62 -18.31
CA SER A 212 1.62 9.58 -18.02
C SER A 212 1.35 8.76 -16.79
N ILE A 213 0.21 9.01 -16.14
CA ILE A 213 -0.26 8.25 -14.97
C ILE A 213 -1.71 7.88 -15.23
N TYR A 214 -1.99 6.57 -15.28
CA TYR A 214 -3.36 6.09 -15.47
C TYR A 214 -4.13 6.09 -14.16
N GLY A 215 -3.55 5.51 -13.12
CA GLY A 215 -4.18 5.39 -11.81
C GLY A 215 -3.24 5.71 -10.66
N LEU A 216 -3.79 6.28 -9.62
CA LEU A 216 -3.08 6.63 -8.39
C LEU A 216 -3.87 6.14 -7.18
N LYS A 217 -3.21 5.39 -6.29
CA LYS A 217 -3.68 5.11 -4.92
C LYS A 217 -2.85 5.93 -3.95
N ILE A 218 -3.50 6.56 -2.97
CA ILE A 218 -2.82 7.24 -1.87
C ILE A 218 -3.49 6.92 -0.54
N ASP A 219 -2.65 6.62 0.46
CA ASP A 219 -3.03 6.25 1.81
C ASP A 219 -1.80 6.45 2.71
N ILE A 220 -1.68 7.64 3.28
CA ILE A 220 -0.50 8.10 4.03
C ILE A 220 -0.87 8.79 5.34
N GLU A 221 -2.01 8.32 5.90
CA GLU A 221 -2.40 8.58 7.28
C GLU A 221 -2.44 10.08 7.65
N GLY A 222 -3.08 10.89 6.80
CA GLY A 222 -3.37 12.31 7.06
C GLY A 222 -2.45 13.32 6.38
N HIS A 223 -1.53 12.88 5.52
CA HIS A 223 -0.63 13.75 4.75
C HIS A 223 -1.06 13.95 3.29
N GLU A 224 -2.25 13.47 2.90
CA GLU A 224 -2.76 13.45 1.53
C GLU A 224 -2.81 14.84 0.90
N ASP A 225 -3.34 15.84 1.60
CA ASP A 225 -3.39 17.23 1.10
C ASP A 225 -1.97 17.78 0.81
N ARG A 226 -1.03 17.53 1.70
CA ARG A 226 0.35 18.01 1.55
C ARG A 226 1.11 17.29 0.43
N ALA A 227 0.84 16.00 0.23
CA ALA A 227 1.51 15.19 -0.77
C ALA A 227 0.93 15.41 -2.17
N LEU A 228 -0.40 15.36 -2.29
CA LEU A 228 -1.07 15.26 -3.58
C LEU A 228 -1.39 16.61 -4.20
N VAL A 229 -1.85 17.60 -3.40
CA VAL A 229 -2.30 18.89 -3.93
C VAL A 229 -1.19 19.64 -4.71
N PRO A 230 0.05 19.81 -4.20
CA PRO A 230 1.09 20.50 -4.94
C PRO A 230 1.44 19.80 -6.27
N PHE A 231 1.44 18.49 -6.29
CA PHE A 231 1.65 17.70 -7.51
C PHE A 231 0.55 17.95 -8.53
N LEU A 232 -0.70 17.78 -8.16
CA LEU A 232 -1.84 17.96 -9.07
C LEU A 232 -1.91 19.35 -9.66
N MET A 233 -1.62 20.38 -8.85
CA MET A 233 -1.70 21.80 -9.28
C MET A 233 -0.52 22.23 -10.17
N SER A 234 0.56 21.44 -10.23
CA SER A 234 1.76 21.75 -11.04
C SER A 234 2.00 20.75 -12.17
N ALA A 235 1.33 19.62 -12.17
CA ALA A 235 1.51 18.58 -13.19
C ALA A 235 0.96 18.99 -14.56
N SER A 236 1.60 18.50 -15.63
CA SER A 236 1.00 18.58 -16.98
C SER A 236 -0.23 17.67 -17.07
N ASP A 237 -1.07 17.93 -18.05
CA ASP A 237 -2.33 17.20 -18.25
C ASP A 237 -2.15 15.69 -18.36
N GLU A 238 -1.07 15.27 -19.03
CA GLU A 238 -0.72 13.85 -19.23
C GLU A 238 -0.31 13.15 -17.91
N LEU A 239 0.19 13.90 -16.96
CA LEU A 239 0.59 13.39 -15.63
C LEU A 239 -0.54 13.41 -14.62
N LEU A 240 -1.66 14.08 -14.92
CA LEU A 240 -2.84 14.02 -14.06
C LEU A 240 -3.47 12.63 -14.13
N PRO A 241 -3.57 11.88 -13.02
CA PRO A 241 -4.12 10.53 -13.04
C PRO A 241 -5.56 10.51 -13.54
N LYS A 242 -5.91 9.57 -14.42
CA LYS A 242 -7.31 9.40 -14.83
C LYS A 242 -8.20 8.91 -13.69
N ARG A 243 -7.63 8.13 -12.78
CA ARG A 243 -8.35 7.51 -11.65
C ARG A 243 -7.54 7.65 -10.39
N ILE A 244 -8.19 8.14 -9.34
CA ILE A 244 -7.57 8.30 -8.01
C ILE A 244 -8.40 7.53 -7.00
N VAL A 245 -7.74 6.69 -6.23
CA VAL A 245 -8.28 6.07 -5.01
C VAL A 245 -7.55 6.69 -3.84
N ILE A 246 -8.26 7.39 -3.00
CA ILE A 246 -7.72 8.11 -1.85
C ILE A 246 -8.41 7.62 -0.57
N GLU A 247 -7.62 7.32 0.47
CA GLU A 247 -8.18 7.06 1.78
C GLU A 247 -8.89 8.33 2.30
N HIS A 248 -10.02 8.16 2.97
CA HIS A 248 -10.71 9.27 3.63
C HIS A 248 -10.52 9.20 5.15
N PRO A 249 -10.28 10.34 5.81
CA PRO A 249 -9.96 10.38 7.24
C PRO A 249 -11.14 9.96 8.12
N GLN A 250 -12.35 10.14 7.63
CA GLN A 250 -13.60 9.72 8.26
C GLN A 250 -14.61 9.32 7.19
N ALA A 251 -15.58 8.46 7.55
CA ALA A 251 -16.64 8.07 6.66
C ALA A 251 -17.32 9.31 6.04
N ASP A 252 -17.40 9.35 4.71
CA ASP A 252 -18.02 10.41 3.90
C ASP A 252 -17.32 11.79 3.96
N GLN A 253 -16.13 11.89 4.55
CA GLN A 253 -15.34 13.13 4.58
C GLN A 253 -14.00 12.90 3.88
N ASP A 254 -13.76 13.61 2.79
CA ASP A 254 -12.48 13.61 2.09
C ASP A 254 -11.59 14.75 2.59
N TYR A 255 -10.30 14.71 2.29
CA TYR A 255 -9.34 15.75 2.62
C TYR A 255 -9.69 17.06 1.89
N PRO A 256 -9.87 18.19 2.61
CA PRO A 256 -10.43 19.41 2.02
C PRO A 256 -9.57 20.03 0.91
N GLY A 257 -8.24 19.92 1.01
CA GLY A 257 -7.32 20.42 -0.02
C GLY A 257 -7.44 19.58 -1.30
N CYS A 258 -7.46 18.25 -1.18
CA CYS A 258 -7.64 17.34 -2.30
C CYS A 258 -9.00 17.57 -2.98
N VAL A 259 -10.10 17.73 -2.23
CA VAL A 259 -11.43 18.00 -2.80
C VAL A 259 -11.42 19.27 -3.65
N LYS A 260 -10.79 20.37 -3.16
CA LYS A 260 -10.68 21.63 -3.91
C LYS A 260 -9.84 21.44 -5.18
N ALA A 261 -8.70 20.75 -5.09
CA ALA A 261 -7.85 20.48 -6.25
C ALA A 261 -8.57 19.60 -7.27
N PHE A 262 -9.27 18.55 -6.84
CA PHE A 262 -10.05 17.68 -7.70
C PHE A 262 -11.12 18.45 -8.47
N ALA A 263 -11.89 19.28 -7.78
CA ALA A 263 -12.91 20.11 -8.41
C ALA A 263 -12.33 21.07 -9.46
N ALA A 264 -11.20 21.73 -9.13
CA ALA A 264 -10.54 22.67 -10.03
C ALA A 264 -9.99 21.98 -11.29
N LEU A 265 -9.62 20.70 -11.24
CA LEU A 265 -9.03 19.91 -12.32
C LEU A 265 -10.06 19.02 -13.04
N GLY A 266 -11.34 19.14 -12.73
CA GLY A 266 -12.41 18.43 -13.40
C GLY A 266 -12.60 16.97 -12.97
N TYR A 267 -12.04 16.56 -11.82
CA TYR A 267 -12.35 15.25 -11.26
C TYR A 267 -13.75 15.21 -10.66
N VAL A 268 -14.41 14.09 -10.83
CA VAL A 268 -15.72 13.83 -10.23
C VAL A 268 -15.61 12.64 -9.26
N LEU A 269 -16.31 12.75 -8.13
CA LEU A 269 -16.46 11.63 -7.19
C LEU A 269 -17.34 10.57 -7.84
N SER A 270 -16.76 9.42 -8.16
CA SER A 270 -17.39 8.30 -8.86
C SER A 270 -17.98 7.24 -7.92
N GLY A 271 -17.51 7.19 -6.68
CA GLY A 271 -17.96 6.23 -5.67
C GLY A 271 -17.08 6.21 -4.44
N ARG A 272 -17.43 5.32 -3.52
CA ARG A 272 -16.68 5.08 -2.29
C ARG A 272 -16.65 3.59 -1.95
N SER A 273 -15.57 3.15 -1.34
CA SER A 273 -15.50 1.91 -0.58
C SER A 273 -15.60 2.20 0.92
N ARG A 274 -15.31 1.21 1.76
CA ARG A 274 -15.37 1.40 3.21
C ARG A 274 -14.42 2.50 3.71
N ASN A 275 -13.23 2.57 3.15
CA ASN A 275 -12.16 3.45 3.63
C ASN A 275 -11.65 4.40 2.55
N ASN A 276 -12.08 4.27 1.28
CA ASN A 276 -11.53 5.04 0.18
C ASN A 276 -12.62 5.71 -0.65
N SER A 277 -12.31 6.89 -1.18
CA SER A 277 -13.08 7.61 -2.18
C SER A 277 -12.44 7.45 -3.57
N PHE A 278 -13.28 7.39 -4.59
CA PHE A 278 -12.91 7.17 -5.98
C PHE A 278 -13.16 8.42 -6.81
N TYR A 279 -12.12 8.98 -7.38
CA TYR A 279 -12.20 10.15 -8.24
C TYR A 279 -11.82 9.80 -9.67
N LEU A 280 -12.65 10.20 -10.62
CA LEU A 280 -12.47 9.99 -12.06
C LEU A 280 -12.30 11.32 -12.74
N ARG A 281 -11.30 11.43 -13.61
CA ARG A 281 -11.16 12.51 -14.57
C ARG A 281 -11.62 11.98 -15.93
N PRO A 282 -12.72 12.52 -16.48
CA PRO A 282 -13.30 12.07 -17.75
C PRO A 282 -12.37 12.21 -18.95
#